data_471dc3d3a2e2a0fe52741ba2d906a6df
#
_entry.id   471dc3d3a2e2a0fe52741ba2d906a6df
#
_cell.length_a   1.000
_cell.length_b   1.000
_cell.length_c   1.000
_cell.angle_alpha   90.00
_cell.angle_beta   90.00
_cell.angle_gamma   90.00
#
_symmetry.space_group_name_H-M   'P 1'
#
loop_
_entity.id
_entity.type
_entity.pdbx_description
1 polymer ?
#
loop_
_entity_poly.entity_id
_entity_poly.type
_entity_poly.pdbx_seq_one_letter_code
_entity_poly.pdbx_strand_id
1 'polypeptide(L)'
;MNTARFDFSGHRVLVTGASSGIGWEVTQQLLSAGARVYAMGRDAAALDTLAGQGCEVLRVDMADQAQLASILAELPVLHGLVNCAGISILEAATEVSASALDQVMTVNVRAAAIVAASVAKAMIGDGVKGSIVNVSSQASLVALDDHLSYCASKGAMDAMTRVQCGEWGKYGIRVNSVNPTVTLTPMAQMAWSEPSKRDPALAAIPLGRFAETSEVAAPILFLLSDAASMISGVSLPIDGGYTSK
;
A
#
# COMPACT_ATOMS: atom_id res chain seq x y z
N MET A 1 13.50 19.71 10.83
CA MET A 1 12.68 18.59 11.35
C MET A 1 13.59 17.37 11.51
N ASN A 2 13.49 16.61 12.62
CA ASN A 2 14.22 15.36 12.78
C ASN A 2 13.50 14.29 11.95
N THR A 3 14.06 13.91 10.81
CA THR A 3 13.57 12.77 10.02
C THR A 3 14.24 11.50 10.52
N ALA A 4 13.43 10.46 10.81
CA ALA A 4 13.98 9.14 11.11
C ALA A 4 14.77 8.64 9.89
N ARG A 5 15.97 8.13 10.10
CA ARG A 5 16.75 7.45 9.06
C ARG A 5 16.69 5.96 9.30
N PHE A 6 16.26 5.22 8.29
CA PHE A 6 16.27 3.77 8.26
C PHE A 6 17.39 3.29 7.35
N ASP A 7 17.99 2.17 7.68
CA ASP A 7 18.96 1.47 6.83
C ASP A 7 18.34 0.15 6.36
N PHE A 8 18.16 0.03 5.05
CA PHE A 8 17.66 -1.18 4.40
C PHE A 8 18.73 -1.84 3.52
N SER A 9 20.01 -1.55 3.75
CA SER A 9 21.13 -2.17 3.05
C SER A 9 21.03 -3.70 3.13
N GLY A 10 21.11 -4.37 1.98
CA GLY A 10 20.94 -5.82 1.89
C GLY A 10 19.50 -6.33 1.88
N HIS A 11 18.51 -5.47 2.12
CA HIS A 11 17.10 -5.86 2.07
C HIS A 11 16.54 -5.81 0.65
N ARG A 12 15.77 -6.83 0.29
CA ARG A 12 14.99 -6.90 -0.95
C ARG A 12 13.52 -6.60 -0.60
N VAL A 13 12.97 -5.55 -1.19
CA VAL A 13 11.60 -5.09 -0.91
C VAL A 13 10.80 -4.99 -2.20
N LEU A 14 9.63 -5.64 -2.25
CA LEU A 14 8.67 -5.48 -3.33
C LEU A 14 7.69 -4.36 -3.00
N VAL A 15 7.48 -3.45 -3.94
CA VAL A 15 6.46 -2.40 -3.85
C VAL A 15 5.50 -2.56 -5.04
N THR A 16 4.23 -2.88 -4.77
CA THR A 16 3.19 -2.88 -5.80
C THR A 16 2.61 -1.48 -5.95
N GLY A 17 2.19 -1.09 -7.16
CA GLY A 17 1.76 0.28 -7.43
C GLY A 17 2.88 1.31 -7.35
N ALA A 18 4.12 0.89 -7.58
CA ALA A 18 5.32 1.72 -7.48
C ALA A 18 5.39 2.87 -8.50
N SER A 19 4.59 2.82 -9.56
CA SER A 19 4.65 3.78 -10.67
C SER A 19 4.05 5.15 -10.37
N SER A 20 3.40 5.37 -9.22
CA SER A 20 2.81 6.66 -8.87
C SER A 20 2.53 6.83 -7.37
N GLY A 21 2.26 8.07 -6.95
CA GLY A 21 1.73 8.43 -5.64
C GLY A 21 2.53 7.87 -4.47
N ILE A 22 1.83 7.23 -3.52
CA ILE A 22 2.43 6.67 -2.30
C ILE A 22 3.46 5.59 -2.65
N GLY A 23 3.14 4.70 -3.60
CA GLY A 23 4.06 3.63 -4.01
C GLY A 23 5.36 4.15 -4.61
N TRP A 24 5.28 5.21 -5.40
CA TRP A 24 6.47 5.91 -5.92
C TRP A 24 7.32 6.49 -4.79
N GLU A 25 6.71 7.23 -3.89
CA GLU A 25 7.41 7.85 -2.75
C GLU A 25 8.08 6.80 -1.85
N VAL A 26 7.38 5.70 -1.54
CA VAL A 26 7.93 4.57 -0.78
C VAL A 26 9.14 3.99 -1.50
N THR A 27 9.06 3.81 -2.82
CA THR A 27 10.16 3.30 -3.64
C THR A 27 11.37 4.22 -3.56
N GLN A 28 11.18 5.55 -3.69
CA GLN A 28 12.27 6.52 -3.59
C GLN A 28 12.94 6.50 -2.21
N GLN A 29 12.15 6.46 -1.14
CA GLN A 29 12.68 6.43 0.22
C GLN A 29 13.41 5.11 0.51
N LEU A 30 12.91 3.96 0.04
CA LEU A 30 13.58 2.67 0.17
C LEU A 30 14.92 2.62 -0.58
N LEU A 31 14.98 3.13 -1.81
CA LEU A 31 16.24 3.27 -2.57
C LEU A 31 17.24 4.14 -1.82
N SER A 32 16.79 5.29 -1.32
CA SER A 32 17.63 6.22 -0.55
C SER A 32 18.14 5.60 0.76
N ALA A 33 17.41 4.62 1.29
CA ALA A 33 17.77 3.85 2.48
C ALA A 33 18.58 2.58 2.18
N GLY A 34 19.03 2.38 0.92
CA GLY A 34 19.92 1.28 0.52
C GLY A 34 19.22 -0.05 0.20
N ALA A 35 17.89 -0.09 0.10
CA ALA A 35 17.17 -1.29 -0.29
C ALA A 35 17.36 -1.62 -1.78
N ARG A 36 17.37 -2.92 -2.11
CA ARG A 36 17.13 -3.40 -3.47
C ARG A 36 15.61 -3.49 -3.69
N VAL A 37 15.08 -2.56 -4.49
CA VAL A 37 13.63 -2.42 -4.68
C VAL A 37 13.17 -3.12 -5.95
N TYR A 38 12.15 -3.96 -5.81
CA TYR A 38 11.38 -4.56 -6.90
C TYR A 38 10.12 -3.71 -7.09
N ALA A 39 10.12 -2.89 -8.14
CA ALA A 39 9.06 -1.92 -8.40
C ALA A 39 8.03 -2.50 -9.36
N MET A 40 6.82 -2.81 -8.87
CA MET A 40 5.75 -3.42 -9.65
C MET A 40 4.68 -2.41 -10.02
N GLY A 41 4.30 -2.34 -11.31
CA GLY A 41 3.30 -1.40 -11.79
C GLY A 41 2.90 -1.62 -13.25
N ARG A 42 2.07 -0.72 -13.79
CA ARG A 42 1.57 -0.79 -15.18
C ARG A 42 2.20 0.23 -16.11
N ASP A 43 2.52 1.41 -15.59
CA ASP A 43 3.04 2.54 -16.37
C ASP A 43 4.49 2.29 -16.78
N ALA A 44 4.70 2.08 -18.08
CA ALA A 44 6.01 1.76 -18.61
C ALA A 44 7.01 2.91 -18.42
N ALA A 45 6.61 4.17 -18.68
CA ALA A 45 7.49 5.31 -18.60
C ALA A 45 7.97 5.58 -17.16
N ALA A 46 7.04 5.44 -16.19
CA ALA A 46 7.39 5.54 -14.78
C ALA A 46 8.31 4.39 -14.33
N LEU A 47 8.06 3.16 -14.79
CA LEU A 47 8.91 2.01 -14.50
C LEU A 47 10.30 2.17 -15.12
N ASP A 48 10.41 2.66 -16.36
CA ASP A 48 11.70 2.93 -17.02
C ASP A 48 12.52 3.97 -16.23
N THR A 49 11.84 4.98 -15.68
CA THR A 49 12.46 5.97 -14.77
C THR A 49 13.01 5.30 -13.52
N LEU A 50 12.23 4.41 -12.89
CA LEU A 50 12.65 3.65 -11.69
C LEU A 50 13.80 2.69 -12.01
N ALA A 51 13.80 2.05 -13.18
CA ALA A 51 14.91 1.21 -13.64
C ALA A 51 16.20 2.03 -13.75
N GLY A 52 16.13 3.23 -14.32
CA GLY A 52 17.25 4.18 -14.38
C GLY A 52 17.80 4.62 -13.02
N GLN A 53 17.00 4.50 -11.97
CA GLN A 53 17.37 4.77 -10.58
C GLN A 53 17.87 3.53 -9.82
N GLY A 54 17.91 2.37 -10.46
CA GLY A 54 18.43 1.12 -9.88
C GLY A 54 17.37 0.17 -9.32
N CYS A 55 16.08 0.39 -9.61
CA CYS A 55 15.05 -0.60 -9.30
C CYS A 55 15.06 -1.78 -10.27
N GLU A 56 14.73 -2.96 -9.75
CA GLU A 56 14.26 -4.09 -10.56
C GLU A 56 12.78 -3.88 -10.89
N VAL A 57 12.45 -3.66 -12.17
CA VAL A 57 11.07 -3.30 -12.54
C VAL A 57 10.28 -4.50 -13.03
N LEU A 58 9.03 -4.58 -12.61
CA LEU A 58 8.09 -5.66 -12.89
C LEU A 58 6.81 -5.06 -13.48
N ARG A 59 6.70 -5.14 -14.82
CA ARG A 59 5.51 -4.61 -15.50
C ARG A 59 4.38 -5.62 -15.48
N VAL A 60 3.30 -5.31 -14.76
CA VAL A 60 2.12 -6.18 -14.65
C VAL A 60 0.86 -5.38 -14.38
N ASP A 61 -0.26 -5.83 -14.95
CA ASP A 61 -1.58 -5.45 -14.48
C ASP A 61 -1.99 -6.37 -13.32
N MET A 62 -2.29 -5.78 -12.16
CA MET A 62 -2.72 -6.53 -10.98
C MET A 62 -4.02 -7.31 -11.21
N ALA A 63 -4.80 -6.97 -12.22
CA ALA A 63 -5.99 -7.71 -12.63
C ALA A 63 -5.67 -8.96 -13.47
N ASP A 64 -4.51 -9.00 -14.13
CA ASP A 64 -4.06 -10.15 -14.92
C ASP A 64 -3.43 -11.22 -14.00
N GLN A 65 -4.25 -12.20 -13.62
CA GLN A 65 -3.85 -13.25 -12.69
C GLN A 65 -2.75 -14.16 -13.26
N ALA A 66 -2.75 -14.43 -14.57
CA ALA A 66 -1.76 -15.31 -15.18
C ALA A 66 -0.38 -14.63 -15.24
N GLN A 67 -0.34 -13.37 -15.66
CA GLN A 67 0.88 -12.57 -15.67
C GLN A 67 1.44 -12.38 -14.26
N LEU A 68 0.57 -12.06 -13.30
CA LEU A 68 0.96 -11.90 -11.90
C LEU A 68 1.58 -13.18 -11.34
N ALA A 69 0.95 -14.34 -11.57
CA ALA A 69 1.46 -15.62 -11.10
C ALA A 69 2.83 -15.97 -11.69
N SER A 70 3.04 -15.72 -13.00
CA SER A 70 4.33 -15.91 -13.67
C SER A 70 5.43 -15.06 -13.04
N ILE A 71 5.17 -13.77 -12.83
CA ILE A 71 6.15 -12.85 -12.24
C ILE A 71 6.49 -13.25 -10.79
N LEU A 72 5.48 -13.61 -10.00
CA LEU A 72 5.69 -14.01 -8.61
C LEU A 72 6.53 -15.28 -8.47
N ALA A 73 6.45 -16.19 -9.43
CA ALA A 73 7.24 -17.43 -9.44
C ALA A 73 8.75 -17.20 -9.66
N GLU A 74 9.12 -16.08 -10.28
CA GLU A 74 10.50 -15.72 -10.60
C GLU A 74 11.16 -14.80 -9.57
N LEU A 75 10.37 -14.31 -8.58
CA LEU A 75 10.91 -13.42 -7.56
C LEU A 75 11.89 -14.15 -6.63
N PRO A 76 12.99 -13.50 -6.28
CA PRO A 76 13.84 -14.01 -5.19
C PRO A 76 13.11 -13.90 -3.86
N VAL A 77 13.64 -14.57 -2.83
CA VAL A 77 13.12 -14.39 -1.47
C VAL A 77 13.30 -12.93 -1.04
N LEU A 78 12.23 -12.32 -0.61
CA LEU A 78 12.16 -10.91 -0.19
C LEU A 78 12.25 -10.79 1.34
N HIS A 79 12.62 -9.59 1.82
CA HIS A 79 12.62 -9.23 3.24
C HIS A 79 11.42 -8.32 3.58
N GLY A 80 10.85 -7.66 2.57
CA GLY A 80 9.72 -6.78 2.74
C GLY A 80 8.76 -6.76 1.55
N LEU A 81 7.50 -6.45 1.83
CA LEU A 81 6.45 -6.21 0.83
C LEU A 81 5.65 -4.97 1.21
N VAL A 82 5.39 -4.10 0.24
CA VAL A 82 4.40 -3.03 0.35
C VAL A 82 3.31 -3.24 -0.70
N ASN A 83 2.14 -3.67 -0.27
CA ASN A 83 0.95 -3.75 -1.11
C ASN A 83 0.32 -2.36 -1.22
N CYS A 84 0.71 -1.58 -2.22
CA CYS A 84 0.24 -0.22 -2.46
C CYS A 84 -0.64 -0.07 -3.70
N ALA A 85 -0.65 -1.06 -4.60
CA ALA A 85 -1.53 -1.04 -5.77
C ALA A 85 -3.00 -1.00 -5.35
N GLY A 86 -3.76 -0.08 -5.95
CA GLY A 86 -5.19 0.03 -5.68
C GLY A 86 -5.87 0.99 -6.64
N ILE A 87 -7.17 0.80 -6.79
CA ILE A 87 -8.05 1.64 -7.58
C ILE A 87 -9.29 2.02 -6.76
N SER A 88 -9.92 3.12 -7.13
CA SER A 88 -11.25 3.52 -6.63
C SER A 88 -12.15 3.80 -7.83
N ILE A 89 -13.39 3.32 -7.77
CA ILE A 89 -14.46 3.64 -8.71
C ILE A 89 -15.60 4.19 -7.87
N LEU A 90 -16.03 5.41 -8.21
CA LEU A 90 -17.04 6.14 -7.46
C LEU A 90 -18.43 5.86 -8.04
N GLU A 91 -19.31 5.30 -7.21
CA GLU A 91 -20.72 5.05 -7.53
C GLU A 91 -21.53 5.23 -6.26
N ALA A 92 -22.70 5.86 -6.36
CA ALA A 92 -23.64 5.92 -5.25
C ALA A 92 -24.01 4.49 -4.81
N ALA A 93 -24.23 4.27 -3.52
CA ALA A 93 -24.47 2.93 -2.99
C ALA A 93 -25.72 2.24 -3.58
N THR A 94 -26.69 3.04 -4.09
CA THR A 94 -27.87 2.54 -4.80
C THR A 94 -27.62 2.16 -6.27
N GLU A 95 -26.48 2.62 -6.82
CA GLU A 95 -26.13 2.48 -8.24
C GLU A 95 -24.89 1.59 -8.45
N VAL A 96 -24.41 0.94 -7.38
CA VAL A 96 -23.20 0.11 -7.47
C VAL A 96 -23.36 -0.98 -8.52
N SER A 97 -22.43 -1.03 -9.46
CA SER A 97 -22.39 -2.05 -10.51
C SER A 97 -21.53 -3.23 -10.11
N ALA A 98 -21.94 -4.45 -10.49
CA ALA A 98 -21.13 -5.65 -10.29
C ALA A 98 -19.74 -5.50 -10.92
N SER A 99 -19.65 -4.87 -12.10
CA SER A 99 -18.37 -4.68 -12.78
C SER A 99 -17.41 -3.79 -11.99
N ALA A 100 -17.86 -2.67 -11.43
CA ALA A 100 -17.01 -1.78 -10.61
C ALA A 100 -16.58 -2.47 -9.32
N LEU A 101 -17.51 -3.15 -8.65
CA LEU A 101 -17.20 -3.93 -7.45
C LEU A 101 -16.15 -5.00 -7.74
N ASP A 102 -16.34 -5.81 -8.81
CA ASP A 102 -15.41 -6.86 -9.19
C ASP A 102 -14.01 -6.31 -9.54
N GLN A 103 -13.93 -5.20 -10.26
CA GLN A 103 -12.66 -4.56 -10.60
C GLN A 103 -11.91 -4.10 -9.35
N VAL A 104 -12.61 -3.38 -8.45
CA VAL A 104 -12.01 -2.88 -7.21
C VAL A 104 -11.56 -4.04 -6.32
N MET A 105 -12.39 -5.06 -6.11
CA MET A 105 -12.05 -6.24 -5.32
C MET A 105 -10.91 -7.04 -5.95
N THR A 106 -10.87 -7.14 -7.26
CA THR A 106 -9.81 -7.84 -8.00
C THR A 106 -8.44 -7.21 -7.74
N VAL A 107 -8.34 -5.89 -7.89
CA VAL A 107 -7.05 -5.18 -7.74
C VAL A 107 -6.70 -4.99 -6.26
N ASN A 108 -7.62 -4.46 -5.45
CA ASN A 108 -7.30 -4.05 -4.08
C ASN A 108 -7.21 -5.21 -3.10
N VAL A 109 -7.94 -6.32 -3.35
CA VAL A 109 -8.05 -7.43 -2.39
C VAL A 109 -7.40 -8.68 -2.93
N ARG A 110 -7.93 -9.24 -4.04
CA ARG A 110 -7.47 -10.52 -4.58
C ARG A 110 -5.99 -10.50 -4.94
N ALA A 111 -5.55 -9.49 -5.70
CA ALA A 111 -4.16 -9.39 -6.11
C ALA A 111 -3.23 -9.19 -4.91
N ALA A 112 -3.58 -8.28 -3.97
CA ALA A 112 -2.80 -8.06 -2.76
C ALA A 112 -2.67 -9.32 -1.90
N ALA A 113 -3.76 -10.11 -1.76
CA ALA A 113 -3.74 -11.37 -1.03
C ALA A 113 -2.81 -12.40 -1.68
N ILE A 114 -2.86 -12.54 -3.02
CA ILE A 114 -2.02 -13.48 -3.78
C ILE A 114 -0.54 -13.09 -3.68
N VAL A 115 -0.22 -11.80 -3.83
CA VAL A 115 1.16 -11.29 -3.70
C VAL A 115 1.68 -11.56 -2.29
N ALA A 116 0.92 -11.19 -1.26
CA ALA A 116 1.32 -11.42 0.13
C ALA A 116 1.52 -12.91 0.44
N ALA A 117 0.63 -13.78 -0.02
CA ALA A 117 0.75 -15.23 0.18
C ALA A 117 1.98 -15.82 -0.50
N SER A 118 2.28 -15.39 -1.76
CA SER A 118 3.47 -15.84 -2.48
C SER A 118 4.76 -15.40 -1.77
N VAL A 119 4.84 -14.13 -1.38
CA VAL A 119 5.99 -13.56 -0.67
C VAL A 119 6.18 -14.25 0.68
N ALA A 120 5.12 -14.39 1.47
CA ALA A 120 5.19 -15.05 2.78
C ALA A 120 5.60 -16.53 2.65
N LYS A 121 5.09 -17.25 1.64
CA LYS A 121 5.47 -18.64 1.38
C LYS A 121 6.98 -18.77 1.12
N ALA A 122 7.56 -17.88 0.33
CA ALA A 122 8.99 -17.87 0.06
C ALA A 122 9.80 -17.51 1.33
N MET A 123 9.37 -16.50 2.10
CA MET A 123 9.97 -16.14 3.39
C MET A 123 9.99 -17.33 4.36
N ILE A 124 8.86 -18.04 4.50
CA ILE A 124 8.73 -19.22 5.37
C ILE A 124 9.66 -20.35 4.92
N GLY A 125 9.72 -20.62 3.62
CA GLY A 125 10.55 -21.68 3.03
C GLY A 125 12.04 -21.48 3.31
N ASP A 126 12.50 -20.24 3.27
CA ASP A 126 13.93 -19.87 3.48
C ASP A 126 14.23 -19.41 4.93
N GLY A 127 13.24 -19.43 5.83
CA GLY A 127 13.44 -18.99 7.22
C GLY A 127 13.69 -17.48 7.38
N VAL A 128 13.30 -16.67 6.40
CA VAL A 128 13.44 -15.22 6.43
C VAL A 128 12.34 -14.59 7.27
N LYS A 129 12.75 -13.86 8.31
CA LYS A 129 11.84 -13.03 9.11
C LYS A 129 11.62 -11.71 8.38
N GLY A 130 10.40 -11.49 7.89
CA GLY A 130 10.10 -10.34 7.03
C GLY A 130 9.02 -9.42 7.57
N SER A 131 8.72 -8.37 6.78
CA SER A 131 7.63 -7.46 7.10
C SER A 131 6.78 -7.15 5.87
N ILE A 132 5.47 -7.19 6.04
CA ILE A 132 4.49 -6.87 5.01
C ILE A 132 3.66 -5.68 5.47
N VAL A 133 3.55 -4.65 4.63
CA VAL A 133 2.72 -3.48 4.89
C VAL A 133 1.67 -3.35 3.79
N ASN A 134 0.40 -3.40 4.18
CA ASN A 134 -0.73 -3.21 3.31
C ASN A 134 -1.17 -1.73 3.35
N VAL A 135 -1.19 -1.04 2.22
CA VAL A 135 -1.69 0.33 2.13
C VAL A 135 -3.21 0.30 2.00
N SER A 136 -3.87 0.34 3.16
CA SER A 136 -5.32 0.44 3.28
C SER A 136 -5.80 1.89 3.08
N SER A 137 -6.73 2.37 3.87
CA SER A 137 -7.27 3.74 3.83
C SER A 137 -8.07 4.02 5.10
N GLN A 138 -8.25 5.31 5.45
CA GLN A 138 -9.29 5.69 6.41
C GLN A 138 -10.68 5.16 6.01
N ALA A 139 -10.92 4.92 4.72
CA ALA A 139 -12.15 4.35 4.17
C ALA A 139 -12.47 2.93 4.69
N SER A 140 -11.53 2.24 5.34
CA SER A 140 -11.79 0.98 6.05
C SER A 140 -12.36 1.19 7.44
N LEU A 141 -12.24 2.40 8.00
CA LEU A 141 -12.60 2.77 9.36
C LEU A 141 -13.86 3.64 9.44
N VAL A 142 -14.12 4.41 8.37
CA VAL A 142 -15.25 5.34 8.27
C VAL A 142 -15.94 5.26 6.91
N ALA A 143 -17.18 5.68 6.86
CA ALA A 143 -17.92 5.77 5.60
C ALA A 143 -17.48 6.99 4.78
N LEU A 144 -17.39 6.78 3.46
CA LEU A 144 -17.21 7.84 2.48
C LEU A 144 -18.32 7.71 1.43
N ASP A 145 -19.01 8.80 1.14
CA ASP A 145 -20.05 8.83 0.11
C ASP A 145 -19.49 8.39 -1.24
N ASP A 146 -20.29 7.68 -2.02
CA ASP A 146 -19.95 7.14 -3.35
C ASP A 146 -18.76 6.15 -3.39
N HIS A 147 -18.29 5.68 -2.24
CA HIS A 147 -17.10 4.81 -2.16
C HIS A 147 -17.42 3.37 -1.70
N LEU A 148 -18.63 2.83 -1.92
CA LEU A 148 -19.01 1.53 -1.39
C LEU A 148 -17.98 0.43 -1.71
N SER A 149 -17.65 0.25 -3.00
CA SER A 149 -16.70 -0.78 -3.45
C SER A 149 -15.29 -0.57 -2.86
N TYR A 150 -14.86 0.68 -2.79
CA TYR A 150 -13.55 1.04 -2.23
C TYR A 150 -13.49 0.80 -0.72
N CYS A 151 -14.47 1.30 0.06
CA CYS A 151 -14.55 1.07 1.50
C CYS A 151 -14.58 -0.42 1.84
N ALA A 152 -15.41 -1.20 1.12
CA ALA A 152 -15.47 -2.65 1.28
C ALA A 152 -14.11 -3.31 1.03
N SER A 153 -13.40 -2.90 -0.04
CA SER A 153 -12.08 -3.45 -0.36
C SER A 153 -11.03 -3.13 0.70
N LYS A 154 -11.06 -1.91 1.25
CA LYS A 154 -10.10 -1.50 2.29
C LYS A 154 -10.41 -2.13 3.64
N GLY A 155 -11.69 -2.32 3.99
CA GLY A 155 -12.11 -3.12 5.14
C GLY A 155 -11.65 -4.58 5.03
N ALA A 156 -11.77 -5.18 3.83
CA ALA A 156 -11.25 -6.51 3.55
C ALA A 156 -9.72 -6.58 3.70
N MET A 157 -8.97 -5.55 3.26
CA MET A 157 -7.52 -5.49 3.41
C MET A 157 -7.09 -5.48 4.88
N ASP A 158 -7.77 -4.72 5.75
CA ASP A 158 -7.49 -4.71 7.19
C ASP A 158 -7.85 -6.06 7.84
N ALA A 159 -8.90 -6.73 7.39
CA ALA A 159 -9.23 -8.08 7.84
C ALA A 159 -8.15 -9.10 7.43
N MET A 160 -7.68 -9.04 6.17
CA MET A 160 -6.57 -9.87 5.69
C MET A 160 -5.30 -9.65 6.51
N THR A 161 -4.97 -8.40 6.82
CA THR A 161 -3.80 -8.05 7.64
C THR A 161 -3.82 -8.78 8.98
N ARG A 162 -4.97 -8.83 9.66
CA ARG A 162 -5.10 -9.52 10.95
C ARG A 162 -4.95 -11.04 10.83
N VAL A 163 -5.54 -11.65 9.80
CA VAL A 163 -5.40 -13.11 9.55
C VAL A 163 -3.95 -13.46 9.23
N GLN A 164 -3.34 -12.73 8.30
CA GLN A 164 -1.96 -12.93 7.89
C GLN A 164 -0.97 -12.76 9.07
N CYS A 165 -1.18 -11.75 9.92
CA CYS A 165 -0.43 -11.58 11.16
C CYS A 165 -0.54 -12.81 12.08
N GLY A 166 -1.75 -13.29 12.32
CA GLY A 166 -2.01 -14.44 13.19
C GLY A 166 -1.36 -15.74 12.68
N GLU A 167 -1.45 -16.00 11.38
CA GLU A 167 -0.93 -17.22 10.78
C GLU A 167 0.59 -17.22 10.59
N TRP A 168 1.18 -16.08 10.22
CA TRP A 168 2.58 -15.98 9.82
C TRP A 168 3.51 -15.49 10.94
N GLY A 169 2.95 -14.95 12.02
CA GLY A 169 3.71 -14.44 13.16
C GLY A 169 4.64 -15.49 13.79
N LYS A 170 4.22 -16.75 13.85
CA LYS A 170 5.06 -17.87 14.34
C LYS A 170 6.32 -18.12 13.51
N TYR A 171 6.37 -17.60 12.27
CA TYR A 171 7.56 -17.65 11.41
C TYR A 171 8.38 -16.36 11.48
N GLY A 172 7.99 -15.40 12.34
CA GLY A 172 8.67 -14.13 12.49
C GLY A 172 8.31 -13.11 11.40
N ILE A 173 7.22 -13.33 10.64
CA ILE A 173 6.73 -12.38 9.64
C ILE A 173 5.71 -11.46 10.29
N ARG A 174 5.96 -10.15 10.24
CA ARG A 174 5.05 -9.12 10.71
C ARG A 174 4.16 -8.64 9.56
N VAL A 175 2.88 -8.42 9.83
CA VAL A 175 1.94 -7.89 8.83
C VAL A 175 1.13 -6.78 9.46
N ASN A 176 1.18 -5.60 8.83
CA ASN A 176 0.47 -4.40 9.30
C ASN A 176 -0.24 -3.71 8.14
N SER A 177 -1.22 -2.88 8.43
CA SER A 177 -1.76 -1.93 7.46
C SER A 177 -1.56 -0.49 7.92
N VAL A 178 -1.49 0.40 6.94
CA VAL A 178 -1.58 1.85 7.15
C VAL A 178 -2.88 2.36 6.52
N ASN A 179 -3.53 3.34 7.17
CA ASN A 179 -4.84 3.84 6.79
C ASN A 179 -4.77 5.36 6.53
N PRO A 180 -4.20 5.77 5.38
CA PRO A 180 -4.08 7.18 5.05
C PRO A 180 -5.44 7.85 4.81
N THR A 181 -5.52 9.14 5.13
CA THR A 181 -6.52 10.06 4.59
C THR A 181 -6.19 10.45 3.15
N VAL A 182 -6.90 11.43 2.60
CA VAL A 182 -6.56 12.03 1.31
C VAL A 182 -5.09 12.44 1.32
N THR A 183 -4.34 11.85 0.40
CA THR A 183 -2.90 12.06 0.26
C THR A 183 -2.63 12.77 -1.06
N LEU A 184 -1.84 13.83 -1.06
CA LEU A 184 -1.57 14.69 -2.20
C LEU A 184 -0.72 13.99 -3.26
N THR A 185 -1.30 13.01 -3.92
CA THR A 185 -0.77 12.42 -5.16
C THR A 185 -1.16 13.32 -6.35
N PRO A 186 -0.50 13.23 -7.52
CA PRO A 186 -0.91 13.98 -8.70
C PRO A 186 -2.39 13.78 -9.05
N MET A 187 -2.91 12.58 -8.91
CA MET A 187 -4.33 12.26 -9.13
C MET A 187 -5.23 12.94 -8.08
N ALA A 188 -4.85 12.90 -6.80
CA ALA A 188 -5.63 13.51 -5.72
C ALA A 188 -5.65 15.04 -5.85
N GLN A 189 -4.54 15.67 -6.23
CA GLN A 189 -4.50 17.13 -6.46
C GLN A 189 -5.52 17.58 -7.50
N MET A 190 -5.70 16.81 -8.58
CA MET A 190 -6.74 17.10 -9.58
C MET A 190 -8.16 16.84 -9.03
N ALA A 191 -8.38 15.70 -8.36
CA ALA A 191 -9.69 15.32 -7.83
C ALA A 191 -10.20 16.28 -6.74
N TRP A 192 -9.30 16.88 -5.95
CA TRP A 192 -9.60 17.79 -4.85
C TRP A 192 -9.30 19.26 -5.19
N SER A 193 -9.24 19.62 -6.48
CA SER A 193 -9.01 21.00 -6.92
C SER A 193 -10.20 21.92 -6.66
N GLU A 194 -11.44 21.38 -6.66
CA GLU A 194 -12.66 22.14 -6.42
C GLU A 194 -12.86 22.47 -4.94
N PRO A 195 -12.97 23.77 -4.56
CA PRO A 195 -13.18 24.18 -3.16
C PRO A 195 -14.42 23.57 -2.52
N SER A 196 -15.51 23.41 -3.27
CA SER A 196 -16.78 22.83 -2.78
C SER A 196 -16.64 21.39 -2.25
N LYS A 197 -15.71 20.62 -2.79
CA LYS A 197 -15.38 19.26 -2.33
C LYS A 197 -14.23 19.27 -1.31
N ARG A 198 -13.20 20.06 -1.59
CA ARG A 198 -11.97 20.13 -0.79
C ARG A 198 -12.21 20.67 0.62
N ASP A 199 -12.92 21.80 0.72
CA ASP A 199 -13.00 22.55 1.97
C ASP A 199 -13.76 21.78 3.10
N PRO A 200 -14.87 21.07 2.82
CA PRO A 200 -15.48 20.17 3.81
C PRO A 200 -14.58 19.03 4.24
N ALA A 201 -13.82 18.44 3.29
CA ALA A 201 -12.87 17.36 3.60
C ALA A 201 -11.72 17.85 4.50
N LEU A 202 -11.18 19.05 4.22
CA LEU A 202 -10.16 19.68 5.07
C LEU A 202 -10.70 19.99 6.48
N ALA A 203 -11.94 20.51 6.58
CA ALA A 203 -12.58 20.82 7.85
C ALA A 203 -12.82 19.57 8.72
N ALA A 204 -12.96 18.40 8.10
CA ALA A 204 -13.11 17.14 8.82
C ALA A 204 -11.79 16.63 9.42
N ILE A 205 -10.62 17.07 8.93
CA ILE A 205 -9.30 16.68 9.42
C ILE A 205 -8.85 17.64 10.53
N PRO A 206 -8.63 17.20 11.79
CA PRO A 206 -8.17 18.08 12.86
C PRO A 206 -6.90 18.86 12.57
N LEU A 207 -5.93 18.27 11.84
CA LEU A 207 -4.72 19.00 11.42
C LEU A 207 -4.95 19.98 10.25
N GLY A 208 -6.17 20.06 9.69
CA GLY A 208 -6.63 21.06 8.72
C GLY A 208 -5.96 20.99 7.33
N ARG A 209 -5.33 19.86 6.99
CA ARG A 209 -4.68 19.65 5.70
C ARG A 209 -4.69 18.20 5.28
N PHE A 210 -4.54 17.97 3.99
CA PHE A 210 -4.28 16.65 3.44
C PHE A 210 -2.85 16.18 3.76
N ALA A 211 -2.63 14.87 3.70
CA ALA A 211 -1.32 14.28 3.90
C ALA A 211 -0.44 14.43 2.65
N GLU A 212 0.85 14.62 2.84
CA GLU A 212 1.85 14.47 1.80
C GLU A 212 2.22 12.99 1.61
N THR A 213 2.67 12.60 0.42
CA THR A 213 3.09 11.21 0.16
C THR A 213 4.22 10.76 1.08
N SER A 214 5.13 11.65 1.42
CA SER A 214 6.24 11.40 2.34
C SER A 214 5.78 11.12 3.78
N GLU A 215 4.66 11.70 4.21
CA GLU A 215 4.09 11.47 5.54
C GLU A 215 3.43 10.09 5.66
N VAL A 216 3.06 9.48 4.54
CA VAL A 216 2.57 8.10 4.46
C VAL A 216 3.74 7.13 4.28
N ALA A 217 4.73 7.47 3.48
CA ALA A 217 5.89 6.62 3.23
C ALA A 217 6.73 6.39 4.50
N ALA A 218 6.96 7.40 5.32
CA ALA A 218 7.79 7.28 6.52
C ALA A 218 7.24 6.25 7.54
N PRO A 219 5.95 6.22 7.91
CA PRO A 219 5.37 5.14 8.72
C PRO A 219 5.45 3.75 8.05
N ILE A 220 5.37 3.67 6.72
CA ILE A 220 5.55 2.40 6.00
C ILE A 220 6.98 1.88 6.20
N LEU A 221 8.00 2.73 6.01
CA LEU A 221 9.39 2.35 6.25
C LEU A 221 9.62 1.96 7.73
N PHE A 222 9.03 2.70 8.68
CA PHE A 222 9.07 2.32 10.10
C PHE A 222 8.51 0.92 10.33
N LEU A 223 7.33 0.61 9.79
CA LEU A 223 6.71 -0.71 9.93
C LEU A 223 7.50 -1.82 9.23
N LEU A 224 8.23 -1.52 8.16
CA LEU A 224 9.13 -2.47 7.51
C LEU A 224 10.39 -2.74 8.34
N SER A 225 10.86 -1.77 9.11
CA SER A 225 12.14 -1.83 9.86
C SER A 225 12.05 -2.61 11.16
N ASP A 226 13.20 -2.93 11.72
CA ASP A 226 13.34 -3.58 13.05
C ASP A 226 12.86 -2.70 14.20
N ALA A 227 12.75 -1.38 14.00
CA ALA A 227 12.17 -0.47 14.99
C ALA A 227 10.71 -0.82 15.33
N ALA A 228 10.02 -1.54 14.42
CA ALA A 228 8.65 -2.05 14.59
C ALA A 228 8.60 -3.55 14.95
N SER A 229 9.65 -4.14 15.52
CA SER A 229 9.79 -5.59 15.75
C SER A 229 8.67 -6.23 16.58
N MET A 230 7.98 -5.48 17.43
CA MET A 230 6.81 -5.93 18.21
C MET A 230 5.48 -5.38 17.70
N ILE A 231 5.46 -4.76 16.51
CA ILE A 231 4.23 -4.23 15.91
C ILE A 231 3.80 -5.16 14.78
N SER A 232 2.67 -5.85 14.98
CA SER A 232 2.07 -6.72 13.97
C SER A 232 0.55 -6.80 14.17
N GLY A 233 -0.21 -6.84 13.09
CA GLY A 233 -1.68 -6.91 13.08
C GLY A 233 -2.36 -5.56 13.27
N VAL A 234 -1.64 -4.43 13.28
CA VAL A 234 -2.25 -3.10 13.45
C VAL A 234 -2.79 -2.55 12.13
N SER A 235 -3.85 -1.76 12.24
CA SER A 235 -4.31 -0.82 11.22
C SER A 235 -3.97 0.58 11.74
N LEU A 236 -2.94 1.21 11.15
CA LEU A 236 -2.37 2.47 11.64
C LEU A 236 -2.95 3.66 10.86
N PRO A 237 -3.83 4.50 11.45
CA PRO A 237 -4.33 5.70 10.80
C PRO A 237 -3.19 6.72 10.56
N ILE A 238 -3.17 7.28 9.34
CA ILE A 238 -2.30 8.40 8.95
C ILE A 238 -3.21 9.46 8.37
N ASP A 239 -4.03 10.07 9.22
CA ASP A 239 -5.23 10.80 8.81
C ASP A 239 -5.40 12.18 9.44
N GLY A 240 -4.39 12.66 10.13
CA GLY A 240 -4.43 13.96 10.81
C GLY A 240 -5.51 14.07 11.90
N GLY A 241 -5.95 12.91 12.43
CA GLY A 241 -6.99 12.80 13.46
C GLY A 241 -8.41 12.68 12.91
N TYR A 242 -8.59 12.45 11.61
CA TYR A 242 -9.92 12.32 10.99
C TYR A 242 -10.79 11.27 11.69
N THR A 243 -10.25 10.08 11.96
CA THR A 243 -10.99 8.96 12.56
C THR A 243 -11.03 8.97 14.10
N SER A 244 -10.48 10.00 14.73
CA SER A 244 -10.46 10.13 16.20
C SER A 244 -11.72 10.80 16.79
N LYS A 245 -12.66 11.19 15.92
CA LYS A 245 -13.91 11.89 16.31
C LYS A 245 -15.11 10.95 16.25
#